data_7726b7fa04ab8cb01eb285f245cec7de
#
_entry.id   7726b7fa04ab8cb01eb285f245cec7de
#
_cell.length_a   1.000
_cell.length_b   1.000
_cell.length_c   1.000
_cell.angle_alpha   90.00
_cell.angle_beta   90.00
_cell.angle_gamma   90.00
#
_symmetry.space_group_name_H-M   'P 1'
#
loop_
_entity.id
_entity.type
_entity.pdbx_description
1 polymer ?
#
loop_
_entity_poly.entity_id
_entity_poly.type
_entity_poly.pdbx_seq_one_letter_code
_entity_poly.pdbx_strand_id
1 'polypeptide(L)'
;MTTVAVIGCTHAGTFATTSILAEHPDWTVHVFERNGTLSFLSCGIALWVGDHVSDPKKMFYSSPAALAEAGATMHMRTDVTSVDLDARTLTYRALDEAGDPAEQTLAFDKLVVTTGSRPVXXXXXXXIDSPHVLLCKNWDHAIAIKEKAKTAKSAVVIGSGYIGAEIAEQFSVTGVKTTLVDGLDRPLANNFDKTITDQVAAAFEEHGVTLALGQKVVEFRDNDDDTVTVVTEKGEYTAEMAILAVGFLPNTDLLKGKVDMLPNGAIVVDDYMQASAPGVYAAGDSATVFYNPTGQHDYIPLATNAVRQGLLVGRNIETPTVKYMGTQATSAVQLYDLSLAASGLTLAGAERRGLTVRETSLTEDYRPDFMLTTTPVTSILTWDPETRKVKGGQFCSKADISGAANVISMAIQAGFTIDQLANVDFLFQPNFDKPVYYVGAVAMKAAAE
;
A
#
# COMPACT_ATOMS: atom_id res chain seq x y z
N MET A 1 -29.41 -1.86 22.71
CA MET A 1 -28.21 -1.08 22.42
C MET A 1 -27.21 -1.97 21.68
N THR A 2 -26.77 -1.54 20.52
CA THR A 2 -25.85 -2.33 19.70
C THR A 2 -24.42 -2.14 20.16
N THR A 3 -23.72 -3.24 20.36
CA THR A 3 -22.30 -3.24 20.72
C THR A 3 -21.47 -3.69 19.52
N VAL A 4 -20.48 -2.90 19.17
CA VAL A 4 -19.57 -3.17 18.06
C VAL A 4 -18.17 -3.37 18.61
N ALA A 5 -17.50 -4.40 18.15
CA ALA A 5 -16.07 -4.60 18.44
C ALA A 5 -15.28 -4.36 17.16
N VAL A 6 -14.32 -3.44 17.22
CA VAL A 6 -13.41 -3.14 16.11
C VAL A 6 -12.03 -3.64 16.52
N ILE A 7 -11.47 -4.56 15.74
CA ILE A 7 -10.16 -5.13 16.03
C ILE A 7 -9.14 -4.52 15.08
N GLY A 8 -8.22 -3.72 15.60
CA GLY A 8 -7.20 -3.05 14.82
C GLY A 8 -7.60 -1.63 14.41
N CYS A 9 -6.69 -0.68 14.59
CA CYS A 9 -7.03 0.73 14.40
C CYS A 9 -5.90 1.51 13.72
N THR A 10 -5.56 1.09 12.49
CA THR A 10 -4.75 1.93 11.63
C THR A 10 -5.69 2.68 10.69
N HIS A 11 -5.48 2.60 9.38
CA HIS A 11 -6.31 3.38 8.45
C HIS A 11 -7.78 2.95 8.51
N ALA A 12 -8.04 1.69 8.20
CA ALA A 12 -9.43 1.24 8.08
C ALA A 12 -10.16 1.30 9.40
N GLY A 13 -9.48 0.89 10.48
CA GLY A 13 -10.12 0.88 11.80
C GLY A 13 -10.47 2.27 12.30
N THR A 14 -9.60 3.24 12.04
CA THR A 14 -9.87 4.63 12.42
C THR A 14 -11.11 5.16 11.70
N PHE A 15 -11.15 4.97 10.38
CA PHE A 15 -12.27 5.50 9.61
C PHE A 15 -13.55 4.70 9.83
N ALA A 16 -13.45 3.39 10.08
CA ALA A 16 -14.63 2.60 10.44
C ALA A 16 -15.21 3.10 11.76
N THR A 17 -14.35 3.31 12.77
CA THR A 17 -14.80 3.76 14.08
C THR A 17 -15.48 5.10 13.99
N THR A 18 -14.85 6.06 13.31
CA THR A 18 -15.47 7.40 13.20
C THR A 18 -16.75 7.36 12.41
N SER A 19 -16.83 6.57 11.34
CA SER A 19 -18.06 6.54 10.56
C SER A 19 -19.18 5.80 11.29
N ILE A 20 -18.86 4.75 12.04
CA ILE A 20 -19.88 4.06 12.86
C ILE A 20 -20.46 5.04 13.88
N LEU A 21 -19.60 5.76 14.58
CA LEU A 21 -20.07 6.68 15.62
C LEU A 21 -20.83 7.87 15.04
N ALA A 22 -20.45 8.32 13.84
CA ALA A 22 -21.19 9.40 13.19
C ALA A 22 -22.60 8.95 12.78
N GLU A 23 -22.73 7.72 12.28
CA GLU A 23 -24.01 7.19 11.85
C GLU A 23 -24.87 6.72 13.03
N HIS A 24 -24.23 6.24 14.10
CA HIS A 24 -24.90 5.62 15.24
C HIS A 24 -24.29 6.11 16.55
N PRO A 25 -24.53 7.38 16.89
CA PRO A 25 -23.87 7.95 18.08
C PRO A 25 -24.27 7.31 19.39
N ASP A 26 -25.37 6.55 19.42
CA ASP A 26 -25.80 5.86 20.61
C ASP A 26 -25.32 4.43 20.74
N TRP A 27 -24.59 3.93 19.75
CA TRP A 27 -24.03 2.57 19.83
C TRP A 27 -22.81 2.55 20.73
N THR A 28 -22.52 1.38 21.30
CA THR A 28 -21.31 1.16 22.08
C THR A 28 -20.25 0.56 21.16
N VAL A 29 -19.13 1.27 21.00
CA VAL A 29 -18.06 0.83 20.11
C VAL A 29 -16.79 0.63 20.90
N HIS A 30 -16.30 -0.61 20.95
CA HIS A 30 -15.02 -0.96 21.56
C HIS A 30 -13.98 -1.12 20.48
N VAL A 31 -12.83 -0.50 20.65
CA VAL A 31 -11.73 -0.57 19.70
C VAL A 31 -10.52 -1.20 20.39
N PHE A 32 -9.98 -2.26 19.78
CA PHE A 32 -8.85 -3.00 20.33
C PHE A 32 -7.64 -2.79 19.43
N GLU A 33 -6.57 -2.25 19.99
CA GLU A 33 -5.34 -1.98 19.23
C GLU A 33 -4.13 -2.53 19.99
N ARG A 34 -3.32 -3.33 19.31
CA ARG A 34 -2.12 -3.92 19.89
C ARG A 34 -1.05 -2.90 20.23
N ASN A 35 -0.93 -1.87 19.39
CA ASN A 35 0.10 -0.85 19.56
C ASN A 35 -0.33 0.20 20.56
N GLY A 36 0.61 1.07 20.93
CA GLY A 36 0.30 2.21 21.77
C GLY A 36 -0.16 3.43 20.98
N THR A 37 -0.12 3.35 19.66
CA THR A 37 -0.56 4.43 18.77
C THR A 37 -1.53 3.87 17.74
N LEU A 38 -2.23 4.78 17.07
CA LEU A 38 -3.14 4.39 16.00
C LEU A 38 -3.02 5.38 14.84
N SER A 39 -3.61 5.05 13.71
CA SER A 39 -3.72 5.93 12.53
C SER A 39 -2.37 6.43 11.98
N PHE A 40 -1.30 5.66 12.17
CA PHE A 40 0.02 6.06 11.70
C PHE A 40 0.09 5.99 10.17
N LEU A 41 0.62 7.07 9.57
CA LEU A 41 0.81 7.15 8.11
C LEU A 41 2.15 6.53 7.73
N SER A 42 2.16 5.22 7.54
CA SER A 42 3.39 4.49 7.24
C SER A 42 4.01 4.92 5.91
N CYS A 43 3.22 5.47 5.00
CA CYS A 43 3.75 5.99 3.74
C CYS A 43 4.70 7.16 3.93
N GLY A 44 4.73 7.76 5.12
CA GLY A 44 5.64 8.85 5.43
C GLY A 44 6.98 8.44 6.02
N ILE A 45 7.19 7.14 6.26
CA ILE A 45 8.43 6.70 6.93
C ILE A 45 9.66 7.16 6.16
N ALA A 46 9.71 6.91 4.86
CA ALA A 46 10.88 7.28 4.07
C ALA A 46 11.11 8.79 4.10
N LEU A 47 10.04 9.57 4.04
CA LEU A 47 10.19 11.03 4.08
C LEU A 47 10.71 11.51 5.43
N TRP A 48 10.30 10.86 6.52
CA TRP A 48 10.82 11.21 7.83
C TRP A 48 12.29 10.83 7.96
N VAL A 49 12.64 9.64 7.51
CA VAL A 49 14.03 9.20 7.53
C VAL A 49 14.92 10.14 6.73
N GLY A 50 14.41 10.66 5.61
CA GLY A 50 15.13 11.61 4.76
C GLY A 50 15.04 13.06 5.18
N ASP A 51 14.52 13.33 6.38
CA ASP A 51 14.44 14.70 6.96
C ASP A 51 13.48 15.62 6.22
N HIS A 52 12.45 15.08 5.58
CA HIS A 52 11.42 15.88 4.93
C HIS A 52 10.22 16.15 5.83
N VAL A 53 10.19 15.56 7.02
CA VAL A 53 9.11 15.72 7.98
C VAL A 53 9.69 16.42 9.22
N SER A 54 9.17 17.59 9.55
CA SER A 54 9.70 18.35 10.70
C SER A 54 9.13 17.85 12.02
N ASP A 55 7.85 17.42 12.01
CA ASP A 55 7.18 16.99 13.23
C ASP A 55 6.53 15.63 12.96
N PRO A 56 7.15 14.54 13.45
CA PRO A 56 6.61 13.22 13.17
C PRO A 56 5.25 12.97 13.83
N LYS A 57 4.85 13.79 14.82
CA LYS A 57 3.52 13.67 15.41
C LYS A 57 2.43 13.94 14.38
N LYS A 58 2.74 14.68 13.33
CA LYS A 58 1.77 14.96 12.26
C LYS A 58 1.60 13.80 11.29
N MET A 59 2.34 12.71 11.49
CA MET A 59 2.16 11.50 10.70
C MET A 59 1.03 10.61 11.25
N PHE A 60 0.24 11.13 12.16
CA PHE A 60 -0.94 10.46 12.71
C PHE A 60 -2.15 11.35 12.45
N TYR A 61 -3.25 10.78 11.92
CA TYR A 61 -4.42 11.62 11.69
C TYR A 61 -5.53 11.40 12.73
N SER A 62 -5.24 10.61 13.75
CA SER A 62 -6.12 10.51 14.90
C SER A 62 -5.31 10.05 16.11
N SER A 63 -5.98 9.91 17.24
CA SER A 63 -5.36 9.51 18.48
C SER A 63 -6.36 8.73 19.33
N PRO A 64 -5.88 7.96 20.32
CA PRO A 64 -6.82 7.32 21.24
C PRO A 64 -7.74 8.32 21.94
N ALA A 65 -7.20 9.48 22.34
CA ALA A 65 -8.02 10.51 23.01
C ALA A 65 -9.09 11.04 22.08
N ALA A 66 -8.76 11.27 20.81
CA ALA A 66 -9.75 11.79 19.85
C ALA A 66 -10.87 10.80 19.61
N LEU A 67 -10.54 9.50 19.49
CA LEU A 67 -11.59 8.51 19.30
C LEU A 67 -12.42 8.30 20.55
N ALA A 68 -11.80 8.38 21.73
CA ALA A 68 -12.56 8.31 22.99
C ALA A 68 -13.51 9.48 23.12
N GLU A 69 -13.06 10.67 22.75
CA GLU A 69 -13.93 11.84 22.80
C GLU A 69 -15.10 11.71 21.83
N ALA A 70 -14.87 11.03 20.70
CA ALA A 70 -15.93 10.78 19.72
C ALA A 70 -16.92 9.71 20.19
N GLY A 71 -16.61 8.99 21.27
CA GLY A 71 -17.52 8.02 21.85
C GLY A 71 -17.03 6.58 21.89
N ALA A 72 -15.83 6.31 21.40
CA ALA A 72 -15.30 4.94 21.41
C ALA A 72 -14.71 4.60 22.77
N THR A 73 -14.81 3.32 23.14
CA THR A 73 -14.09 2.78 24.29
C THR A 73 -12.81 2.18 23.78
N MET A 74 -11.68 2.80 24.12
CA MET A 74 -10.38 2.42 23.55
C MET A 74 -9.65 1.44 24.44
N HIS A 75 -9.19 0.35 23.85
CA HIS A 75 -8.36 -0.67 24.50
C HIS A 75 -7.02 -0.68 23.78
N MET A 76 -6.12 0.20 24.21
CA MET A 76 -4.78 0.29 23.59
C MET A 76 -3.86 -0.74 24.23
N ARG A 77 -2.81 -1.13 23.51
CA ARG A 77 -1.87 -2.17 23.93
C ARG A 77 -2.63 -3.38 24.45
N THR A 78 -3.58 -3.81 23.63
CA THR A 78 -4.48 -4.90 24.00
C THR A 78 -4.54 -5.86 22.83
N ASP A 79 -4.37 -7.13 23.13
CA ASP A 79 -4.37 -8.19 22.13
C ASP A 79 -5.69 -8.96 22.22
N VAL A 80 -6.38 -9.06 21.08
CA VAL A 80 -7.52 -9.96 20.97
C VAL A 80 -6.97 -11.34 20.64
N THR A 81 -7.21 -12.30 21.53
CA THR A 81 -6.58 -13.60 21.42
C THR A 81 -7.47 -14.65 20.74
N SER A 82 -8.77 -14.48 20.78
CA SER A 82 -9.68 -15.40 20.08
C SER A 82 -11.02 -14.73 19.82
N VAL A 83 -11.73 -15.27 18.85
CA VAL A 83 -13.07 -14.83 18.47
C VAL A 83 -13.95 -16.08 18.35
N ASP A 84 -15.10 -16.06 19.02
CA ASP A 84 -16.12 -17.10 18.94
C ASP A 84 -17.34 -16.51 18.24
N LEU A 85 -17.51 -16.80 16.95
CA LEU A 85 -18.61 -16.23 16.19
C LEU A 85 -19.96 -16.83 16.57
N ASP A 86 -19.98 -18.09 17.03
CA ASP A 86 -21.25 -18.70 17.44
C ASP A 86 -21.77 -18.05 18.71
N ALA A 87 -20.88 -17.81 19.69
CA ALA A 87 -21.25 -17.15 20.93
C ALA A 87 -21.30 -15.64 20.79
N ARG A 88 -20.71 -15.08 19.75
CA ARG A 88 -20.59 -13.65 19.50
C ARG A 88 -19.82 -12.97 20.62
N THR A 89 -18.67 -13.54 20.94
CA THR A 89 -17.76 -13.00 21.96
C THR A 89 -16.34 -13.00 21.42
N LEU A 90 -15.51 -12.13 21.99
CA LEU A 90 -14.08 -12.19 21.80
C LEU A 90 -13.38 -12.17 23.13
N THR A 91 -12.15 -12.66 23.15
CA THR A 91 -11.31 -12.70 24.33
C THR A 91 -10.10 -11.81 24.09
N TYR A 92 -9.73 -11.03 25.10
CA TYR A 92 -8.61 -10.08 24.96
C TYR A 92 -7.84 -9.98 26.26
N ARG A 93 -6.61 -9.47 26.15
CA ARG A 93 -5.78 -9.23 27.34
C ARG A 93 -4.86 -8.04 27.09
N ALA A 94 -4.54 -7.34 28.18
CA ALA A 94 -3.63 -6.20 28.12
C ALA A 94 -2.19 -6.70 27.94
N LEU A 95 -1.41 -5.97 27.15
CA LEU A 95 -0.02 -6.33 26.86
C LEU A 95 0.98 -5.64 27.77
N ASP A 96 0.60 -4.52 28.40
CA ASP A 96 1.52 -3.72 29.22
C ASP A 96 1.61 -4.18 30.67
N GLU A 97 0.72 -5.04 31.12
CA GLU A 97 0.67 -5.41 32.52
C GLU A 97 1.82 -6.36 32.86
N ALA A 98 2.43 -6.14 34.01
CA ALA A 98 3.46 -7.02 34.52
C ALA A 98 2.85 -8.37 34.89
N GLY A 99 3.59 -9.43 34.67
CA GLY A 99 3.12 -10.78 34.97
C GLY A 99 2.28 -11.31 33.84
N ASP A 100 1.28 -12.08 34.19
CA ASP A 100 0.43 -12.78 33.23
C ASP A 100 -0.99 -12.22 33.34
N PRO A 101 -1.32 -11.19 32.57
CA PRO A 101 -2.62 -10.55 32.74
C PRO A 101 -3.78 -11.49 32.43
N ALA A 102 -4.87 -11.33 33.16
CA ALA A 102 -6.05 -12.15 32.99
C ALA A 102 -6.72 -11.83 31.63
N GLU A 103 -7.22 -12.85 31.00
CA GLU A 103 -8.04 -12.67 29.81
C GLU A 103 -9.42 -12.19 30.19
N GLN A 104 -9.98 -11.34 29.35
CA GLN A 104 -11.34 -10.82 29.52
C GLN A 104 -12.13 -11.12 28.27
N THR A 105 -13.43 -11.10 28.42
CA THR A 105 -14.35 -11.45 27.34
C THR A 105 -15.32 -10.29 27.10
N LEU A 106 -15.58 -10.00 25.81
CA LEU A 106 -16.57 -9.01 25.41
C LEU A 106 -17.59 -9.66 24.47
N ALA A 107 -18.87 -9.48 24.77
CA ALA A 107 -19.93 -9.86 23.86
C ALA A 107 -20.21 -8.72 22.88
N PHE A 108 -20.45 -9.07 21.62
CA PHE A 108 -20.70 -8.04 20.60
C PHE A 108 -21.90 -8.44 19.73
N ASP A 109 -22.50 -7.45 19.11
CA ASP A 109 -23.52 -7.65 18.08
C ASP A 109 -22.92 -7.62 16.69
N LYS A 110 -21.91 -6.76 16.49
CA LYS A 110 -21.23 -6.60 15.21
C LYS A 110 -19.73 -6.65 15.46
N LEU A 111 -19.01 -7.27 14.51
CA LEU A 111 -17.56 -7.38 14.58
C LEU A 111 -16.96 -6.76 13.33
N VAL A 112 -15.98 -5.88 13.52
CA VAL A 112 -15.28 -5.21 12.42
C VAL A 112 -13.82 -5.61 12.48
N VAL A 113 -13.34 -6.29 11.45
CA VAL A 113 -11.97 -6.81 11.42
C VAL A 113 -11.13 -5.90 10.54
N THR A 114 -10.38 -5.03 11.19
CA THR A 114 -9.48 -4.08 10.52
C THR A 114 -8.07 -4.26 11.04
N THR A 115 -7.68 -5.53 11.12
CA THR A 115 -6.43 -5.96 11.74
C THR A 115 -5.19 -5.72 10.86
N GLY A 116 -5.40 -5.24 9.66
CA GLY A 116 -4.29 -4.86 8.80
C GLY A 116 -3.45 -6.02 8.33
N SER A 117 -2.16 -5.77 8.20
CA SER A 117 -1.23 -6.74 7.65
C SER A 117 0.07 -6.71 8.46
N ARG A 118 0.86 -7.77 8.25
CA ARG A 118 2.19 -7.88 8.88
C ARG A 118 3.24 -8.03 7.79
N PRO A 119 4.48 -7.60 8.04
CA PRO A 119 5.56 -7.79 7.07
C PRO A 119 5.79 -9.28 6.85
N VAL A 120 6.08 -9.66 5.60
CA VAL A 120 6.41 -11.05 5.28
C VAL A 120 7.77 -11.36 5.87
N UNK A 121 7.70 -12.12 6.63
CA UNK A 121 8.92 -12.52 7.26
C UNK A 121 9.41 -13.67 6.50
N UNK A 122 9.64 -13.47 5.55
CA UNK A 122 10.09 -14.51 4.74
C UNK A 122 10.86 -15.46 5.56
N UNK A 123 10.57 -16.30 5.29
CA UNK A 123 11.26 -17.34 5.93
C UNK A 123 12.60 -17.44 5.43
N UNK A 124 12.77 -16.67 4.98
CA UNK A 124 13.96 -16.67 4.40
C UNK A 124 15.06 -16.62 5.37
N UNK A 125 14.92 -16.49 5.90
CA UNK A 125 16.13 -16.41 6.52
C UNK A 125 16.12 -16.82 7.93
N UNK A 126 16.90 -17.16 8.05
CA UNK A 126 17.19 -17.57 9.39
C UNK A 126 17.75 -16.36 10.05
N UNK A 127 17.77 -16.06 10.62
CA UNK A 127 18.36 -15.07 11.27
C UNK A 127 17.67 -13.76 11.10
N ILE A 128 16.43 -13.81 11.03
CA ILE A 128 15.83 -12.49 11.04
C ILE A 128 15.62 -11.94 12.46
N ASP A 129 16.06 -12.67 13.42
CA ASP A 129 16.14 -12.15 14.79
C ASP A 129 17.24 -11.13 14.98
N SER A 130 18.04 -10.90 13.97
CA SER A 130 19.14 -9.98 14.06
C SER A 130 18.68 -8.57 14.48
N PRO A 131 19.36 -7.91 15.39
CA PRO A 131 19.04 -6.51 15.71
C PRO A 131 19.39 -5.55 14.57
N HIS A 132 20.12 -6.03 13.58
CA HIS A 132 20.49 -5.19 12.44
C HIS A 132 19.48 -5.27 11.31
N VAL A 133 18.50 -6.18 11.40
CA VAL A 133 17.45 -6.31 10.38
C VAL A 133 16.20 -5.61 10.90
N LEU A 134 15.77 -4.59 10.20
CA LEU A 134 14.66 -3.73 10.64
C LEU A 134 13.48 -3.88 9.69
N LEU A 135 12.29 -3.83 10.27
CA LEU A 135 11.04 -3.85 9.50
C LEU A 135 10.62 -2.40 9.20
N CYS A 136 9.66 -2.24 8.29
CA CYS A 136 9.27 -0.90 7.83
C CYS A 136 7.76 -0.83 7.66
N LYS A 137 7.02 -0.72 8.76
CA LYS A 137 5.58 -0.68 8.68
C LYS A 137 4.93 0.24 9.72
N ASN A 138 5.27 0.09 10.99
CA ASN A 138 4.56 0.82 12.04
C ASN A 138 5.44 1.91 12.65
N TRP A 139 4.89 2.61 13.64
CA TRP A 139 5.58 3.72 14.27
C TRP A 139 6.87 3.26 14.97
N ASP A 140 6.83 2.13 15.66
CA ASP A 140 8.03 1.63 16.33
C ASP A 140 9.11 1.27 15.32
N HIS A 141 8.72 0.71 14.18
CA HIS A 141 9.68 0.45 13.09
C HIS A 141 10.29 1.76 12.58
N ALA A 142 9.46 2.78 12.41
CA ALA A 142 9.92 4.06 11.91
C ALA A 142 10.95 4.68 12.86
N ILE A 143 10.68 4.61 14.17
CA ILE A 143 11.61 5.12 15.17
C ILE A 143 12.94 4.38 15.09
N ALA A 144 12.90 3.05 14.97
CA ALA A 144 14.12 2.24 14.92
C ALA A 144 14.95 2.60 13.68
N ILE A 145 14.31 2.75 12.52
CA ILE A 145 15.03 3.11 11.30
C ILE A 145 15.62 4.52 11.42
N LYS A 146 14.83 5.46 11.91
CA LYS A 146 15.30 6.85 12.04
C LYS A 146 16.50 6.94 12.97
N GLU A 147 16.46 6.23 14.10
CA GLU A 147 17.58 6.22 15.05
C GLU A 147 18.82 5.62 14.41
N LYS A 148 18.68 4.46 13.78
CA LYS A 148 19.83 3.78 13.19
C LYS A 148 20.42 4.60 12.05
N ALA A 149 19.57 5.25 11.27
CA ALA A 149 20.03 6.04 10.13
C ALA A 149 20.85 7.25 10.52
N LYS A 150 20.75 7.70 11.78
CA LYS A 150 21.57 8.84 12.24
C LYS A 150 23.05 8.53 12.19
N THR A 151 23.43 7.29 12.45
CA THR A 151 24.85 6.92 12.54
C THR A 151 25.29 5.91 11.49
N ALA A 152 24.36 5.17 10.89
CA ALA A 152 24.72 4.13 9.93
C ALA A 152 25.28 4.75 8.65
N LYS A 153 26.33 4.14 8.12
CA LYS A 153 26.95 4.59 6.88
C LYS A 153 26.61 3.70 5.71
N SER A 154 25.95 2.57 5.97
CA SER A 154 25.58 1.63 4.92
C SER A 154 24.30 0.91 5.25
N ALA A 155 23.57 0.52 4.21
CA ALA A 155 22.32 -0.19 4.36
C ALA A 155 22.09 -1.11 3.17
N VAL A 156 21.44 -2.24 3.43
CA VAL A 156 20.90 -3.10 2.38
C VAL A 156 19.39 -3.06 2.51
N VAL A 157 18.71 -2.64 1.44
CA VAL A 157 17.25 -2.60 1.41
C VAL A 157 16.77 -3.80 0.60
N ILE A 158 15.92 -4.63 1.18
CA ILE A 158 15.46 -5.87 0.58
C ILE A 158 14.01 -5.70 0.16
N GLY A 159 13.78 -5.78 -1.13
CA GLY A 159 12.49 -5.51 -1.74
C GLY A 159 12.47 -4.15 -2.40
N SER A 160 12.14 -4.13 -3.69
CA SER A 160 12.16 -2.88 -4.46
C SER A 160 10.77 -2.49 -4.98
N GLY A 161 9.71 -2.80 -4.21
CA GLY A 161 8.41 -2.19 -4.39
C GLY A 161 8.44 -0.74 -3.90
N TYR A 162 7.27 -0.13 -3.74
CA TYR A 162 7.22 1.28 -3.35
C TYR A 162 7.98 1.57 -2.05
N ILE A 163 7.78 0.73 -1.04
CA ILE A 163 8.39 0.99 0.27
C ILE A 163 9.91 0.91 0.19
N GLY A 164 10.42 -0.18 -0.38
CA GLY A 164 11.86 -0.35 -0.48
C GLY A 164 12.50 0.68 -1.38
N ALA A 165 11.85 1.01 -2.49
CA ALA A 165 12.40 2.01 -3.42
C ALA A 165 12.50 3.38 -2.77
N GLU A 166 11.46 3.79 -2.03
CA GLU A 166 11.48 5.10 -1.38
C GLU A 166 12.52 5.18 -0.27
N ILE A 167 12.64 4.11 0.52
CA ILE A 167 13.64 4.09 1.59
C ILE A 167 15.06 4.11 1.01
N ALA A 168 15.30 3.34 -0.05
CA ALA A 168 16.61 3.33 -0.70
C ALA A 168 16.95 4.70 -1.27
N GLU A 169 15.97 5.35 -1.88
CA GLU A 169 16.17 6.70 -2.41
C GLU A 169 16.60 7.66 -1.29
N GLN A 170 15.87 7.65 -0.17
CA GLN A 170 16.17 8.58 0.91
C GLN A 170 17.52 8.28 1.55
N PHE A 171 17.87 7.02 1.72
CA PHE A 171 19.21 6.68 2.21
C PHE A 171 20.28 7.22 1.28
N SER A 172 20.10 7.05 -0.03
CA SER A 172 21.13 7.45 -0.99
C SER A 172 21.37 8.97 -1.00
N VAL A 173 20.32 9.77 -0.71
CA VAL A 173 20.49 11.21 -0.72
C VAL A 173 20.89 11.78 0.64
N THR A 174 20.90 10.95 1.69
CA THR A 174 21.32 11.41 3.02
C THR A 174 22.67 10.80 3.44
N GLY A 175 23.40 10.24 2.50
CA GLY A 175 24.77 9.82 2.75
C GLY A 175 24.94 8.38 3.23
N VAL A 176 23.91 7.57 3.13
CA VAL A 176 24.00 6.14 3.49
C VAL A 176 24.30 5.36 2.21
N LYS A 177 25.41 4.64 2.20
CA LYS A 177 25.75 3.79 1.05
C LYS A 177 24.75 2.64 0.99
N THR A 178 24.04 2.54 -0.13
CA THR A 178 22.85 1.70 -0.19
C THR A 178 22.96 0.65 -1.29
N THR A 179 22.56 -0.58 -0.95
CA THR A 179 22.35 -1.66 -1.90
C THR A 179 20.86 -2.01 -1.87
N LEU A 180 20.24 -2.09 -3.04
CA LEU A 180 18.82 -2.43 -3.17
C LEU A 180 18.74 -3.82 -3.80
N VAL A 181 18.16 -4.77 -3.06
CA VAL A 181 18.10 -6.19 -3.43
C VAL A 181 16.67 -6.58 -3.74
N ASP A 182 16.45 -7.32 -4.82
CA ASP A 182 15.13 -7.85 -5.12
C ASP A 182 15.25 -9.18 -5.84
N GLY A 183 14.31 -10.07 -5.59
CA GLY A 183 14.20 -11.32 -6.34
C GLY A 183 13.80 -11.12 -7.79
N LEU A 184 13.08 -10.04 -8.07
CA LEU A 184 12.73 -9.69 -9.44
C LEU A 184 13.88 -8.94 -10.11
N ASP A 185 13.83 -8.83 -11.41
CA ASP A 185 14.98 -8.32 -12.18
C ASP A 185 14.94 -6.80 -12.40
N ARG A 186 13.94 -6.11 -11.83
CA ARG A 186 13.80 -4.66 -12.01
C ARG A 186 13.21 -4.05 -10.74
N PRO A 187 13.59 -2.82 -10.38
CA PRO A 187 12.89 -2.15 -9.29
C PRO A 187 11.47 -1.80 -9.74
N LEU A 188 10.52 -1.87 -8.83
CA LEU A 188 9.10 -1.59 -9.10
C LEU A 188 8.51 -2.47 -10.21
N ALA A 189 9.03 -3.69 -10.36
CA ALA A 189 8.65 -4.57 -11.47
C ALA A 189 7.17 -4.95 -11.42
N ASN A 190 6.57 -5.02 -10.23
CA ASN A 190 5.16 -5.35 -10.11
C ASN A 190 4.23 -4.17 -10.41
N ASN A 191 4.77 -2.98 -10.54
CA ASN A 191 3.95 -1.77 -10.63
C ASN A 191 4.08 -1.07 -11.98
N PHE A 192 5.20 -1.23 -12.67
CA PHE A 192 5.48 -0.48 -13.90
C PHE A 192 6.16 -1.36 -14.93
N ASP A 193 5.91 -1.02 -16.19
CA ASP A 193 6.54 -1.65 -17.34
C ASP A 193 8.03 -1.34 -17.38
N LYS A 194 8.78 -2.20 -18.09
CA LYS A 194 10.23 -2.08 -18.16
C LYS A 194 10.69 -0.73 -18.72
N THR A 195 9.96 -0.15 -19.67
CA THR A 195 10.31 1.17 -20.20
C THR A 195 10.43 2.20 -19.09
N ILE A 196 9.54 2.13 -18.11
CA ILE A 196 9.56 3.06 -16.98
C ILE A 196 10.57 2.61 -15.93
N THR A 197 10.60 1.31 -15.59
CA THR A 197 11.52 0.87 -14.54
C THR A 197 12.99 0.98 -14.95
N ASP A 198 13.28 0.98 -16.25
CA ASP A 198 14.65 1.27 -16.70
C ASP A 198 15.06 2.69 -16.31
N GLN A 199 14.14 3.64 -16.37
CA GLN A 199 14.43 5.01 -15.95
C GLN A 199 14.68 5.08 -14.43
N VAL A 200 13.91 4.30 -13.68
CA VAL A 200 14.08 4.22 -12.23
C VAL A 200 15.44 3.61 -11.88
N ALA A 201 15.80 2.51 -12.55
CA ALA A 201 17.09 1.86 -12.30
C ALA A 201 18.24 2.81 -12.60
N ALA A 202 18.15 3.54 -13.72
CA ALA A 202 19.18 4.51 -14.07
C ALA A 202 19.31 5.60 -13.02
N ALA A 203 18.18 6.07 -12.48
CA ALA A 203 18.20 7.10 -11.43
C ALA A 203 18.87 6.59 -10.16
N PHE A 204 18.56 5.35 -9.76
CA PHE A 204 19.23 4.76 -8.60
C PHE A 204 20.74 4.68 -8.80
N GLU A 205 21.16 4.17 -9.94
CA GLU A 205 22.60 4.02 -10.21
C GLU A 205 23.30 5.36 -10.29
N GLU A 206 22.65 6.35 -10.86
CA GLU A 206 23.18 7.71 -10.92
C GLU A 206 23.44 8.28 -9.52
N HIS A 207 22.64 7.88 -8.54
CA HIS A 207 22.78 8.34 -7.17
C HIS A 207 23.58 7.38 -6.30
N GLY A 208 24.28 6.45 -6.90
CA GLY A 208 25.22 5.60 -6.19
C GLY A 208 24.61 4.37 -5.53
N VAL A 209 23.36 4.04 -5.81
CA VAL A 209 22.75 2.84 -5.27
C VAL A 209 23.22 1.62 -6.08
N THR A 210 23.68 0.60 -5.38
CA THR A 210 24.01 -0.67 -6.02
C THR A 210 22.73 -1.48 -6.17
N LEU A 211 22.43 -1.90 -7.39
CA LEU A 211 21.24 -2.71 -7.65
C LEU A 211 21.64 -4.18 -7.72
N ALA A 212 21.13 -4.98 -6.79
CA ALA A 212 21.37 -6.42 -6.71
C ALA A 212 20.04 -7.12 -7.01
N LEU A 213 19.72 -7.19 -8.29
CA LEU A 213 18.41 -7.63 -8.76
C LEU A 213 18.47 -9.05 -9.31
N GLY A 214 17.30 -9.69 -9.37
CA GLY A 214 17.21 -11.09 -9.82
C GLY A 214 17.90 -12.03 -8.85
N GLN A 215 17.88 -11.70 -7.57
CA GLN A 215 18.58 -12.44 -6.52
C GLN A 215 17.67 -12.61 -5.32
N LYS A 216 17.45 -13.83 -4.92
CA LYS A 216 16.62 -14.11 -3.78
C LYS A 216 17.49 -14.16 -2.51
N VAL A 217 17.04 -13.49 -1.45
CA VAL A 217 17.75 -13.56 -0.17
C VAL A 217 17.50 -14.93 0.46
N VAL A 218 18.59 -15.56 0.91
CA VAL A 218 18.50 -16.89 1.51
C VAL A 218 18.91 -16.91 2.97
N GLU A 219 19.60 -15.87 3.48
CA GLU A 219 20.11 -15.91 4.84
C GLU A 219 20.53 -14.50 5.27
N PHE A 220 20.44 -14.25 6.58
CA PHE A 220 21.07 -13.10 7.22
C PHE A 220 22.10 -13.61 8.20
N ARG A 221 23.24 -12.96 8.26
CA ARG A 221 24.34 -13.39 9.11
C ARG A 221 24.91 -12.20 9.87
N ASP A 222 24.77 -12.21 11.19
CA ASP A 222 25.36 -11.16 12.02
C ASP A 222 26.86 -11.33 12.09
N ASN A 223 27.58 -10.23 12.07
CA ASN A 223 29.03 -10.21 12.15
C ASN A 223 29.47 -9.61 13.49
N ASP A 224 30.74 -9.85 13.81
CA ASP A 224 31.28 -9.39 15.11
C ASP A 224 31.48 -7.88 15.15
N ASP A 225 31.53 -7.24 14.00
CA ASP A 225 31.83 -5.81 13.91
C ASP A 225 30.57 -4.93 13.84
N ASP A 226 29.45 -5.43 14.35
CA ASP A 226 28.20 -4.69 14.41
C ASP A 226 27.59 -4.43 13.02
N THR A 227 27.77 -5.40 12.11
CA THR A 227 27.15 -5.36 10.80
C THR A 227 26.36 -6.64 10.57
N VAL A 228 25.59 -6.65 9.48
CA VAL A 228 24.88 -7.85 9.04
C VAL A 228 25.23 -8.10 7.58
N THR A 229 25.38 -9.38 7.21
CA THR A 229 25.57 -9.78 5.83
C THR A 229 24.28 -10.40 5.32
N VAL A 230 23.79 -9.85 4.22
CA VAL A 230 22.60 -10.36 3.52
C VAL A 230 23.12 -11.27 2.43
N VAL A 231 22.78 -12.55 2.51
CA VAL A 231 23.25 -13.56 1.55
C VAL A 231 22.14 -13.86 0.58
N THR A 232 22.45 -13.73 -0.72
CA THR A 232 21.52 -14.08 -1.78
C THR A 232 22.03 -15.29 -2.54
N GLU A 233 21.25 -15.74 -3.50
CA GLU A 233 21.67 -16.81 -4.39
C GLU A 233 22.90 -16.44 -5.22
N LYS A 234 23.18 -15.15 -5.38
CA LYS A 234 24.22 -14.67 -6.29
C LYS A 234 25.32 -13.85 -5.62
N GLY A 235 25.21 -13.56 -4.35
CA GLY A 235 26.24 -12.76 -3.70
C GLY A 235 25.94 -12.46 -2.24
N GLU A 236 26.82 -11.67 -1.65
CA GLU A 236 26.72 -11.27 -0.25
C GLU A 236 26.89 -9.76 -0.15
N TYR A 237 26.11 -9.14 0.70
CA TYR A 237 26.10 -7.69 0.87
C TYR A 237 26.11 -7.37 2.36
N THR A 238 27.13 -6.66 2.80
CA THR A 238 27.32 -6.37 4.22
C THR A 238 27.08 -4.90 4.50
N ALA A 239 26.35 -4.62 5.56
CA ALA A 239 26.00 -3.25 5.93
C ALA A 239 25.71 -3.16 7.41
N GLU A 240 25.60 -1.92 7.90
CA GLU A 240 25.27 -1.67 9.30
C GLU A 240 23.80 -1.91 9.61
N MET A 241 22.95 -1.88 8.59
CA MET A 241 21.54 -2.23 8.77
C MET A 241 20.99 -2.85 7.49
N ALA A 242 19.95 -3.65 7.65
CA ALA A 242 19.18 -4.18 6.54
C ALA A 242 17.71 -3.84 6.79
N ILE A 243 17.03 -3.35 5.75
CA ILE A 243 15.61 -3.02 5.85
C ILE A 243 14.83 -4.06 5.06
N LEU A 244 13.92 -4.75 5.72
CA LEU A 244 13.13 -5.80 5.09
C LEU A 244 11.81 -5.21 4.60
N ALA A 245 11.65 -5.11 3.29
CA ALA A 245 10.49 -4.49 2.67
C ALA A 245 9.93 -5.36 1.54
N VAL A 246 9.70 -6.64 1.84
CA VAL A 246 9.32 -7.64 0.82
C VAL A 246 7.82 -7.89 0.74
N GLY A 247 7.01 -7.04 1.36
CA GLY A 247 5.57 -7.14 1.26
C GLY A 247 4.91 -7.55 2.56
N PHE A 248 3.60 -7.76 2.48
CA PHE A 248 2.78 -7.96 3.65
C PHE A 248 1.81 -9.11 3.45
N LEU A 249 1.39 -9.71 4.58
CA LEU A 249 0.32 -10.69 4.61
C LEU A 249 -0.79 -10.20 5.53
N PRO A 250 -2.05 -10.50 5.21
CA PRO A 250 -3.14 -10.06 6.10
C PRO A 250 -3.04 -10.68 7.49
N ASN A 251 -3.39 -9.89 8.50
CA ASN A 251 -3.42 -10.35 9.90
C ASN A 251 -4.81 -10.89 10.21
N THR A 252 -5.11 -12.11 9.80
CA THR A 252 -6.47 -12.63 9.89
C THR A 252 -6.55 -13.99 10.56
N ASP A 253 -5.52 -14.39 11.29
CA ASP A 253 -5.52 -15.70 11.93
C ASP A 253 -6.72 -15.89 12.88
N LEU A 254 -7.20 -14.80 13.50
CA LEU A 254 -8.34 -14.87 14.41
C LEU A 254 -9.60 -15.41 13.73
N LEU A 255 -9.75 -15.19 12.44
CA LEU A 255 -10.95 -15.57 11.71
C LEU A 255 -10.72 -16.77 10.79
N LYS A 256 -9.54 -17.38 10.82
CA LYS A 256 -9.23 -18.49 9.93
C LYS A 256 -10.20 -19.64 10.16
N GLY A 257 -10.78 -20.14 9.08
CA GLY A 257 -11.76 -21.20 9.15
C GLY A 257 -13.15 -20.77 9.56
N LYS A 258 -13.35 -19.49 9.83
CA LYS A 258 -14.63 -18.95 10.30
C LYS A 258 -15.32 -18.10 9.24
N VAL A 259 -14.56 -17.53 8.30
CA VAL A 259 -15.10 -16.74 7.19
C VAL A 259 -14.32 -17.10 5.93
N ASP A 260 -14.91 -16.80 4.77
CA ASP A 260 -14.25 -17.07 3.50
C ASP A 260 -13.03 -16.14 3.34
N MET A 261 -11.94 -16.72 2.85
CA MET A 261 -10.68 -15.99 2.67
C MET A 261 -10.03 -16.38 1.35
N LEU A 262 -9.23 -15.47 0.79
CA LEU A 262 -8.31 -15.84 -0.28
C LEU A 262 -7.20 -16.72 0.31
N PRO A 263 -6.42 -17.38 -0.55
CA PRO A 263 -5.35 -18.26 -0.04
C PRO A 263 -4.34 -17.55 0.87
N ASN A 264 -4.13 -16.24 0.69
CA ASN A 264 -3.20 -15.49 1.54
C ASN A 264 -3.81 -15.06 2.87
N GLY A 265 -5.10 -15.34 3.09
CA GLY A 265 -5.77 -14.97 4.33
C GLY A 265 -6.62 -13.72 4.25
N ALA A 266 -6.64 -13.03 3.13
CA ALA A 266 -7.47 -11.82 3.01
C ALA A 266 -8.95 -12.22 3.12
N ILE A 267 -9.67 -11.53 4.00
CA ILE A 267 -11.09 -11.82 4.22
C ILE A 267 -11.89 -11.34 3.02
N VAL A 268 -12.66 -12.25 2.42
CA VAL A 268 -13.50 -11.89 1.28
C VAL A 268 -14.70 -11.10 1.79
N VAL A 269 -14.88 -9.90 1.26
CA VAL A 269 -16.03 -9.06 1.61
C VAL A 269 -16.85 -8.76 0.36
N ASP A 270 -18.14 -8.55 0.58
CA ASP A 270 -19.05 -8.20 -0.50
C ASP A 270 -19.00 -6.69 -0.76
N ASP A 271 -19.92 -6.20 -1.58
CA ASP A 271 -19.95 -4.78 -1.95
C ASP A 271 -20.33 -3.87 -0.78
N TYR A 272 -20.69 -4.41 0.37
CA TYR A 272 -21.08 -3.65 1.54
C TYR A 272 -20.17 -3.90 2.73
N MET A 273 -18.97 -4.44 2.43
CA MET A 273 -17.92 -4.74 3.41
C MET A 273 -18.29 -5.88 4.35
N GLN A 274 -19.30 -6.67 4.03
CA GLN A 274 -19.71 -7.83 4.85
C GLN A 274 -18.87 -9.05 4.50
N ALA A 275 -18.37 -9.72 5.54
CA ALA A 275 -17.73 -11.02 5.38
C ALA A 275 -18.80 -12.11 5.23
N SER A 276 -18.38 -13.36 5.10
CA SER A 276 -19.32 -14.46 4.87
C SER A 276 -20.12 -14.88 6.11
N ALA A 277 -19.77 -14.36 7.29
CA ALA A 277 -20.53 -14.64 8.51
C ALA A 277 -21.40 -13.44 8.84
N PRO A 278 -22.65 -13.66 9.28
CA PRO A 278 -23.55 -12.53 9.59
C PRO A 278 -22.98 -11.64 10.68
N GLY A 279 -23.09 -10.34 10.48
CA GLY A 279 -22.64 -9.34 11.48
C GLY A 279 -21.13 -9.14 11.52
N VAL A 280 -20.40 -9.72 10.59
CA VAL A 280 -18.94 -9.60 10.53
C VAL A 280 -18.57 -8.78 9.31
N TYR A 281 -17.78 -7.74 9.54
CA TYR A 281 -17.31 -6.80 8.50
C TYR A 281 -15.79 -6.78 8.49
N ALA A 282 -15.20 -6.48 7.35
CA ALA A 282 -13.75 -6.34 7.27
C ALA A 282 -13.41 -5.23 6.27
N ALA A 283 -12.27 -4.58 6.48
CA ALA A 283 -11.84 -3.49 5.64
C ALA A 283 -10.32 -3.31 5.76
N GLY A 284 -9.74 -2.70 4.74
CA GLY A 284 -8.32 -2.39 4.72
C GLY A 284 -7.48 -3.61 4.41
N ASP A 285 -6.26 -3.61 4.91
CA ASP A 285 -5.28 -4.63 4.55
C ASP A 285 -5.61 -6.02 5.08
N SER A 286 -6.66 -6.17 5.86
CA SER A 286 -7.15 -7.49 6.28
C SER A 286 -8.14 -8.09 5.28
N ALA A 287 -8.62 -7.30 4.32
CA ALA A 287 -9.75 -7.67 3.48
C ALA A 287 -9.39 -7.61 2.00
N THR A 288 -10.25 -8.21 1.18
CA THR A 288 -10.16 -8.10 -0.26
C THR A 288 -10.72 -6.77 -0.74
N VAL A 289 -10.33 -6.41 -1.95
CA VAL A 289 -10.97 -5.34 -2.70
C VAL A 289 -11.62 -5.94 -3.94
N PHE A 290 -12.53 -5.20 -4.54
CA PHE A 290 -13.04 -5.57 -5.87
C PHE A 290 -12.24 -4.80 -6.90
N TYR A 291 -11.49 -5.51 -7.74
CA TYR A 291 -10.54 -4.91 -8.67
C TYR A 291 -11.23 -4.74 -10.01
N ASN A 292 -11.59 -3.52 -10.35
CA ASN A 292 -12.42 -3.27 -11.53
C ASN A 292 -11.78 -3.72 -12.85
N PRO A 293 -10.47 -3.55 -13.07
CA PRO A 293 -9.92 -4.02 -14.34
C PRO A 293 -10.13 -5.50 -14.63
N THR A 294 -10.24 -6.33 -13.59
CA THR A 294 -10.46 -7.76 -13.76
C THR A 294 -11.90 -8.19 -13.46
N GLY A 295 -12.65 -7.36 -12.73
CA GLY A 295 -13.98 -7.73 -12.28
C GLY A 295 -13.99 -8.82 -11.22
N GLN A 296 -12.91 -8.93 -10.43
CA GLN A 296 -12.78 -9.98 -9.43
C GLN A 296 -12.23 -9.44 -8.12
N HIS A 297 -12.46 -10.19 -7.05
CA HIS A 297 -11.83 -9.90 -5.78
C HIS A 297 -10.32 -10.09 -5.88
N ASP A 298 -9.58 -9.24 -5.19
CA ASP A 298 -8.12 -9.29 -5.23
C ASP A 298 -7.60 -8.74 -3.90
N TYR A 299 -6.30 -8.85 -3.68
CA TYR A 299 -5.66 -8.31 -2.49
C TYR A 299 -4.72 -7.17 -2.92
N ILE A 300 -5.08 -5.95 -2.59
CA ILE A 300 -4.34 -4.75 -3.00
C ILE A 300 -4.28 -3.81 -1.80
N PRO A 301 -3.26 -3.98 -0.95
CA PRO A 301 -3.17 -3.20 0.29
C PRO A 301 -2.66 -1.78 0.04
N LEU A 302 -3.59 -0.85 -0.12
CA LEU A 302 -3.31 0.58 -0.28
C LEU A 302 -4.08 1.36 0.77
N ALA A 303 -3.44 2.39 1.33
CA ALA A 303 -4.07 3.21 2.37
C ALA A 303 -5.38 3.83 1.88
N THR A 304 -5.43 4.27 0.61
CA THR A 304 -6.66 4.87 0.08
C THR A 304 -7.80 3.86 0.01
N ASN A 305 -7.49 2.61 -0.31
CA ASN A 305 -8.51 1.56 -0.26
C ASN A 305 -9.01 1.37 1.18
N ALA A 306 -8.09 1.36 2.13
CA ALA A 306 -8.44 1.16 3.53
C ALA A 306 -9.36 2.27 4.04
N VAL A 307 -9.06 3.52 3.68
CA VAL A 307 -9.87 4.65 4.11
C VAL A 307 -11.30 4.54 3.54
N ARG A 308 -11.40 4.28 2.22
CA ARG A 308 -12.71 4.19 1.59
C ARG A 308 -13.54 3.04 2.15
N GLN A 309 -12.90 1.88 2.34
CA GLN A 309 -13.62 0.73 2.90
C GLN A 309 -14.02 0.97 4.34
N GLY A 310 -13.15 1.59 5.13
CA GLY A 310 -13.48 1.90 6.52
C GLY A 310 -14.72 2.80 6.63
N LEU A 311 -14.76 3.83 5.79
CA LEU A 311 -15.93 4.72 5.78
C LEU A 311 -17.20 3.97 5.41
N LEU A 312 -17.11 3.03 4.49
CA LEU A 312 -18.27 2.24 4.08
C LEU A 312 -18.75 1.28 5.16
N VAL A 313 -17.89 0.85 6.05
CA VAL A 313 -18.32 0.01 7.16
C VAL A 313 -19.41 0.74 7.96
N GLY A 314 -19.15 2.00 8.32
CA GLY A 314 -20.13 2.77 9.09
C GLY A 314 -21.44 2.96 8.35
N ARG A 315 -21.36 3.16 7.03
CA ARG A 315 -22.58 3.37 6.24
C ARG A 315 -23.41 2.10 6.07
N ASN A 316 -22.79 0.93 6.19
CA ASN A 316 -23.42 -0.33 5.86
C ASN A 316 -23.66 -1.25 7.05
N ILE A 317 -23.17 -0.89 8.24
CA ILE A 317 -23.11 -1.84 9.35
C ILE A 317 -24.50 -2.16 9.92
N GLU A 318 -25.46 -1.28 9.79
CA GLU A 318 -26.82 -1.57 10.22
C GLU A 318 -27.60 -2.25 9.11
N THR A 319 -27.63 -1.62 7.93
CA THR A 319 -28.23 -2.19 6.73
C THR A 319 -27.37 -1.82 5.53
N PRO A 320 -27.24 -2.70 4.54
CA PRO A 320 -26.49 -2.36 3.34
C PRO A 320 -27.12 -1.13 2.66
N THR A 321 -26.34 -0.07 2.52
CA THR A 321 -26.82 1.22 2.05
C THR A 321 -26.02 1.77 0.89
N VAL A 322 -24.67 1.74 0.98
CA VAL A 322 -23.80 2.36 -0.01
C VAL A 322 -22.89 1.30 -0.58
N LYS A 323 -23.05 1.06 -1.87
CA LYS A 323 -22.27 0.02 -2.56
C LYS A 323 -20.85 0.48 -2.79
N TYR A 324 -19.89 -0.42 -2.58
CA TYR A 324 -18.48 -0.19 -2.87
C TYR A 324 -18.29 -0.11 -4.38
N MET A 325 -17.57 0.91 -4.86
CA MET A 325 -17.31 1.10 -6.28
C MET A 325 -16.12 0.29 -6.79
N GLY A 326 -15.42 -0.41 -5.90
CA GLY A 326 -14.21 -1.11 -6.30
C GLY A 326 -13.01 -0.19 -6.38
N THR A 327 -11.94 -0.71 -6.93
CA THR A 327 -10.67 0.01 -7.00
C THR A 327 -9.95 -0.30 -8.30
N GLN A 328 -9.09 0.61 -8.73
CA GLN A 328 -8.18 0.42 -9.85
C GLN A 328 -6.74 0.38 -9.37
N ALA A 329 -6.50 0.35 -8.06
CA ALA A 329 -5.16 0.33 -7.49
C ALA A 329 -4.36 1.54 -7.98
N THR A 330 -4.93 2.72 -7.84
CA THR A 330 -4.32 3.95 -8.33
C THR A 330 -3.28 4.43 -7.34
N SER A 331 -2.06 4.68 -7.81
CA SER A 331 -0.96 5.04 -6.92
C SER A 331 0.10 5.86 -7.64
N ALA A 332 0.98 6.46 -6.85
CA ALA A 332 2.06 7.28 -7.38
C ALA A 332 3.25 7.22 -6.44
N VAL A 333 4.43 7.49 -6.98
CA VAL A 333 5.65 7.57 -6.19
C VAL A 333 6.57 8.62 -6.82
N GLN A 334 7.33 9.31 -5.96
CA GLN A 334 8.35 10.25 -6.39
C GLN A 334 9.71 9.64 -6.05
N LEU A 335 10.56 9.48 -7.05
CA LEU A 335 11.92 8.95 -6.84
C LEU A 335 12.90 9.92 -7.48
N TYR A 336 13.67 10.61 -6.65
CA TYR A 336 14.57 11.67 -7.11
C TYR A 336 13.73 12.72 -7.85
N ASP A 337 14.05 13.02 -9.09
CA ASP A 337 13.26 13.99 -9.86
C ASP A 337 12.20 13.33 -10.75
N LEU A 338 12.00 12.01 -10.60
CA LEU A 338 11.00 11.31 -11.40
C LEU A 338 9.67 11.20 -10.66
N SER A 339 8.60 11.58 -11.31
CA SER A 339 7.24 11.29 -10.86
C SER A 339 6.75 10.07 -11.62
N LEU A 340 6.18 9.11 -10.89
CA LEU A 340 5.61 7.91 -11.48
C LEU A 340 4.20 7.73 -10.96
N ALA A 341 3.28 7.38 -11.85
CA ALA A 341 1.89 7.17 -11.42
C ALA A 341 1.25 6.12 -12.30
N ALA A 342 0.34 5.35 -11.72
CA ALA A 342 -0.31 4.26 -12.45
C ALA A 342 -1.67 3.96 -11.88
N SER A 343 -2.51 3.37 -12.73
CA SER A 343 -3.82 2.87 -12.35
C SER A 343 -4.11 1.65 -13.20
N GLY A 344 -4.67 0.62 -12.59
CA GLY A 344 -5.09 -0.57 -13.32
C GLY A 344 -3.96 -1.53 -13.64
N LEU A 345 -4.17 -2.33 -14.68
CA LEU A 345 -3.28 -3.44 -15.03
C LEU A 345 -2.09 -2.99 -15.85
N THR A 346 -0.92 -3.53 -15.52
CA THR A 346 0.20 -3.56 -16.46
C THR A 346 0.04 -4.79 -17.35
N LEU A 347 0.84 -4.86 -18.41
CA LEU A 347 0.84 -6.05 -19.27
C LEU A 347 1.22 -7.29 -18.44
N ALA A 348 2.26 -7.19 -17.63
CA ALA A 348 2.70 -8.32 -16.80
C ALA A 348 1.63 -8.70 -15.77
N GLY A 349 0.97 -7.69 -15.19
CA GLY A 349 -0.10 -7.94 -14.24
C GLY A 349 -1.29 -8.67 -14.86
N ALA A 350 -1.62 -8.32 -16.10
CA ALA A 350 -2.68 -9.01 -16.84
C ALA A 350 -2.28 -10.46 -17.11
N GLU A 351 -1.03 -10.66 -17.54
CA GLU A 351 -0.55 -12.01 -17.84
C GLU A 351 -0.57 -12.91 -16.60
N ARG A 352 -0.18 -12.37 -15.45
CA ARG A 352 -0.22 -13.16 -14.21
C ARG A 352 -1.64 -13.59 -13.84
N ARG A 353 -2.63 -12.82 -14.27
CA ARG A 353 -4.05 -13.11 -13.98
C ARG A 353 -4.75 -13.85 -15.11
N GLY A 354 -4.00 -14.26 -16.14
CA GLY A 354 -4.57 -14.99 -17.26
C GLY A 354 -5.45 -14.17 -18.19
N LEU A 355 -5.22 -12.85 -18.21
CA LEU A 355 -5.99 -11.94 -19.04
C LEU A 355 -5.15 -11.47 -20.23
N THR A 356 -5.82 -11.23 -21.35
CA THR A 356 -5.18 -10.73 -22.56
C THR A 356 -5.46 -9.24 -22.69
N VAL A 357 -4.38 -8.44 -22.69
CA VAL A 357 -4.50 -7.01 -23.01
C VAL A 357 -3.46 -6.67 -24.04
N ARG A 358 -3.66 -5.55 -24.73
CA ARG A 358 -2.65 -4.94 -25.59
C ARG A 358 -2.06 -3.75 -24.87
N GLU A 359 -0.84 -3.40 -25.23
CA GLU A 359 -0.13 -2.28 -24.61
C GLU A 359 0.30 -1.31 -25.69
N THR A 360 0.04 -0.04 -25.47
CA THR A 360 0.47 1.04 -26.35
C THR A 360 1.27 2.03 -25.54
N SER A 361 2.41 2.46 -26.05
CA SER A 361 3.23 3.44 -25.35
C SER A 361 3.61 4.59 -26.26
N LEU A 362 3.86 5.75 -25.64
CA LEU A 362 4.21 6.96 -26.36
C LEU A 362 5.08 7.81 -25.45
N THR A 363 6.17 8.31 -25.99
CA THR A 363 7.03 9.23 -25.25
C THR A 363 7.14 10.53 -26.04
N GLU A 364 6.74 11.62 -25.41
CA GLU A 364 6.75 12.96 -26.01
C GLU A 364 7.01 13.98 -24.92
N ASP A 365 7.54 15.13 -25.29
CA ASP A 365 7.63 16.26 -24.35
C ASP A 365 6.24 16.65 -23.89
N TYR A 366 6.11 17.07 -22.63
CA TYR A 366 4.78 17.43 -22.14
C TYR A 366 4.36 18.84 -22.54
N ARG A 367 5.31 19.73 -22.90
CA ARG A 367 5.02 21.08 -23.34
C ARG A 367 5.33 21.24 -24.82
N PRO A 368 4.72 22.25 -25.48
CA PRO A 368 5.05 22.53 -26.86
C PRO A 368 6.52 22.96 -27.01
N ASP A 369 7.06 22.81 -28.20
CA ASP A 369 8.48 23.06 -28.44
C ASP A 369 8.84 24.54 -28.45
N PHE A 370 7.86 25.44 -28.41
CA PHE A 370 8.18 26.88 -28.27
C PHE A 370 8.43 27.26 -26.81
N MET A 371 8.17 26.38 -25.84
CA MET A 371 8.45 26.67 -24.46
C MET A 371 9.96 26.53 -24.20
N LEU A 372 10.48 27.36 -23.29
CA LEU A 372 11.90 27.34 -22.98
C LEU A 372 12.32 26.10 -22.20
N THR A 373 11.40 25.51 -21.45
CA THR A 373 11.68 24.27 -20.70
C THR A 373 10.60 23.24 -20.99
N THR A 374 11.02 22.00 -21.09
CA THR A 374 10.11 20.90 -21.21
C THR A 374 10.87 19.62 -20.84
N THR A 375 10.14 18.51 -20.73
CA THR A 375 10.75 17.23 -20.44
C THR A 375 9.84 16.13 -20.97
N PRO A 376 10.39 14.97 -21.33
CA PRO A 376 9.55 13.90 -21.87
C PRO A 376 8.60 13.31 -20.82
N VAL A 377 7.45 12.87 -21.28
CA VAL A 377 6.52 12.03 -20.55
C VAL A 377 6.44 10.69 -21.26
N THR A 378 6.67 9.61 -20.51
CA THR A 378 6.39 8.26 -20.99
C THR A 378 4.99 7.89 -20.56
N SER A 379 4.12 7.58 -21.51
CA SER A 379 2.73 7.20 -21.26
C SER A 379 2.51 5.80 -21.80
N ILE A 380 1.93 4.91 -20.99
CA ILE A 380 1.66 3.53 -21.38
C ILE A 380 0.21 3.24 -21.06
N LEU A 381 -0.51 2.65 -22.03
CA LEU A 381 -1.92 2.33 -21.86
C LEU A 381 -2.10 0.84 -22.14
N THR A 382 -2.85 0.14 -21.28
CA THR A 382 -3.26 -1.23 -21.55
C THR A 382 -4.76 -1.25 -21.80
N TRP A 383 -5.19 -2.13 -22.69
CA TRP A 383 -6.58 -2.15 -23.11
C TRP A 383 -6.95 -3.54 -23.63
N ASP A 384 -8.24 -3.86 -23.52
CA ASP A 384 -8.79 -5.15 -23.94
C ASP A 384 -8.96 -5.13 -25.46
N PRO A 385 -8.31 -6.05 -26.20
CA PRO A 385 -8.41 -6.00 -27.67
C PRO A 385 -9.81 -6.32 -28.20
N GLU A 386 -10.64 -7.01 -27.43
CA GLU A 386 -11.99 -7.34 -27.89
C GLU A 386 -12.99 -6.22 -27.63
N THR A 387 -13.02 -5.72 -26.39
CA THR A 387 -13.97 -4.67 -26.02
C THR A 387 -13.41 -3.26 -26.28
N ARG A 388 -12.11 -3.13 -26.41
CA ARG A 388 -11.36 -1.89 -26.53
C ARG A 388 -11.43 -1.04 -25.25
N LYS A 389 -11.89 -1.63 -24.16
CA LYS A 389 -11.94 -0.92 -22.86
C LYS A 389 -10.55 -0.70 -22.30
N VAL A 390 -10.37 0.45 -21.66
CA VAL A 390 -9.15 0.79 -20.95
C VAL A 390 -9.01 -0.12 -19.73
N LYS A 391 -7.83 -0.73 -19.57
CA LYS A 391 -7.56 -1.62 -18.44
C LYS A 391 -6.46 -1.09 -17.54
N GLY A 392 -5.65 -0.15 -17.97
CA GLY A 392 -4.62 0.44 -17.14
C GLY A 392 -3.88 1.55 -17.85
N GLY A 393 -3.14 2.32 -17.04
CA GLY A 393 -2.26 3.34 -17.58
C GLY A 393 -1.12 3.62 -16.63
N GLN A 394 0.04 3.97 -17.19
CA GLN A 394 1.25 4.26 -16.43
C GLN A 394 1.91 5.50 -17.00
N PHE A 395 2.46 6.33 -16.14
CA PHE A 395 3.08 7.58 -16.55
C PHE A 395 4.34 7.82 -15.77
N CYS A 396 5.36 8.37 -16.45
CA CYS A 396 6.63 8.68 -15.80
C CYS A 396 7.22 9.94 -16.46
N SER A 397 7.66 10.89 -15.65
CA SER A 397 8.24 12.13 -16.16
C SER A 397 8.98 12.84 -15.04
N LYS A 398 9.84 13.80 -15.41
CA LYS A 398 10.36 14.77 -14.45
C LYS A 398 9.34 15.86 -14.14
N ALA A 399 8.27 15.96 -14.92
CA ALA A 399 7.13 16.81 -14.59
C ALA A 399 6.16 16.03 -13.71
N ASP A 400 5.30 16.73 -12.99
CA ASP A 400 4.28 16.09 -12.16
C ASP A 400 3.16 15.57 -13.05
N ILE A 401 3.14 14.27 -13.25
CA ILE A 401 2.11 13.62 -14.06
C ILE A 401 1.12 12.82 -13.21
N SER A 402 1.11 13.05 -11.90
CA SER A 402 0.31 12.21 -11.02
C SER A 402 -1.18 12.25 -11.34
N GLY A 403 -1.69 13.39 -11.79
CA GLY A 403 -3.09 13.51 -12.14
C GLY A 403 -3.53 12.60 -13.27
N ALA A 404 -2.60 12.21 -14.14
CA ALA A 404 -2.95 11.32 -15.25
C ALA A 404 -3.45 9.97 -14.76
N ALA A 405 -2.89 9.46 -13.66
CA ALA A 405 -3.37 8.19 -13.11
C ALA A 405 -4.82 8.29 -12.64
N ASN A 406 -5.20 9.44 -12.09
CA ASN A 406 -6.60 9.66 -11.70
C ASN A 406 -7.53 9.65 -12.92
N VAL A 407 -7.07 10.21 -14.03
CA VAL A 407 -7.86 10.18 -15.26
C VAL A 407 -8.07 8.73 -15.71
N ILE A 408 -7.02 7.92 -15.69
CA ILE A 408 -7.13 6.51 -16.06
C ILE A 408 -8.08 5.79 -15.11
N SER A 409 -7.98 6.07 -13.80
CA SER A 409 -8.87 5.45 -12.82
C SER A 409 -10.33 5.76 -13.16
N MET A 410 -10.65 7.00 -13.46
CA MET A 410 -12.03 7.36 -13.83
C MET A 410 -12.46 6.69 -15.14
N ALA A 411 -11.56 6.60 -16.10
CA ALA A 411 -11.89 5.95 -17.38
C ALA A 411 -12.22 4.47 -17.15
N ILE A 412 -11.43 3.77 -16.34
CA ILE A 412 -11.70 2.36 -16.02
C ILE A 412 -13.03 2.24 -15.26
N GLN A 413 -13.22 3.10 -14.27
CA GLN A 413 -14.43 3.08 -13.46
C GLN A 413 -15.68 3.25 -14.32
N ALA A 414 -15.62 4.12 -15.31
CA ALA A 414 -16.76 4.42 -16.19
C ALA A 414 -16.88 3.44 -17.36
N GLY A 415 -15.94 2.52 -17.52
CA GLY A 415 -15.99 1.56 -18.60
C GLY A 415 -15.64 2.15 -19.96
N PHE A 416 -14.81 3.17 -20.00
CA PHE A 416 -14.43 3.83 -21.25
C PHE A 416 -13.61 2.92 -22.14
N THR A 417 -13.86 3.04 -23.45
CA THR A 417 -12.97 2.46 -24.46
C THR A 417 -11.81 3.42 -24.73
N ILE A 418 -10.77 2.89 -25.38
CA ILE A 418 -9.67 3.76 -25.83
C ILE A 418 -10.17 4.84 -26.79
N ASP A 419 -11.18 4.53 -27.59
CA ASP A 419 -11.76 5.50 -28.51
C ASP A 419 -12.42 6.63 -27.75
N GLN A 420 -13.15 6.32 -26.69
CA GLN A 420 -13.76 7.35 -25.85
C GLN A 420 -12.71 8.20 -25.16
N LEU A 421 -11.69 7.54 -24.59
CA LEU A 421 -10.63 8.27 -23.89
C LEU A 421 -9.90 9.21 -24.83
N ALA A 422 -9.68 8.80 -26.08
CA ALA A 422 -9.03 9.62 -27.09
C ALA A 422 -9.81 10.88 -27.42
N ASN A 423 -11.11 10.91 -27.11
CA ASN A 423 -11.99 12.02 -27.48
C ASN A 423 -12.47 12.84 -26.28
N VAL A 424 -11.93 12.61 -25.09
CA VAL A 424 -12.32 13.40 -23.92
C VAL A 424 -11.83 14.84 -24.09
N ASP A 425 -12.63 15.78 -23.61
CA ASP A 425 -12.28 17.19 -23.60
C ASP A 425 -11.24 17.45 -22.53
N PHE A 426 -9.97 17.40 -22.91
CA PHE A 426 -8.86 17.73 -22.00
C PHE A 426 -8.39 19.15 -22.27
N LEU A 427 -7.94 19.83 -21.24
CA LEU A 427 -7.46 21.19 -21.37
C LEU A 427 -6.17 21.25 -22.20
N PHE A 428 -5.93 22.44 -22.77
CA PHE A 428 -4.62 22.77 -23.31
C PHE A 428 -4.21 24.15 -22.79
N GLN A 429 -2.99 24.20 -22.26
CA GLN A 429 -2.35 25.48 -21.93
C GLN A 429 -0.84 25.22 -21.93
N PRO A 430 -0.05 26.03 -22.67
CA PRO A 430 1.36 25.67 -22.91
C PRO A 430 2.22 25.41 -21.69
N ASN A 431 1.88 25.99 -20.54
CA ASN A 431 2.64 25.69 -19.31
C ASN A 431 2.41 24.25 -18.84
N PHE A 432 1.30 23.64 -19.19
CA PHE A 432 0.89 22.38 -18.61
C PHE A 432 0.93 21.20 -19.58
N ASP A 433 0.66 21.44 -20.86
CA ASP A 433 0.61 20.34 -21.81
C ASP A 433 0.68 20.86 -23.24
N LYS A 434 0.41 19.97 -24.18
CA LYS A 434 0.33 20.24 -25.61
C LYS A 434 -1.13 20.25 -26.01
N PRO A 435 -1.45 20.72 -27.25
CA PRO A 435 -2.84 20.71 -27.68
C PRO A 435 -3.52 19.35 -27.57
N VAL A 436 -2.74 18.26 -27.67
CA VAL A 436 -3.23 16.94 -27.34
C VAL A 436 -2.52 16.51 -26.06
N TYR A 437 -3.27 16.49 -24.97
CA TYR A 437 -2.80 16.06 -23.65
C TYR A 437 -2.25 14.63 -23.75
N TYR A 438 -1.16 14.32 -23.01
CA TYR A 438 -0.48 13.04 -23.21
C TYR A 438 -1.37 11.83 -22.94
N VAL A 439 -2.36 11.94 -22.04
CA VAL A 439 -3.32 10.84 -21.85
C VAL A 439 -4.15 10.63 -23.13
N GLY A 440 -4.63 11.72 -23.72
CA GLY A 440 -5.36 11.65 -24.99
C GLY A 440 -4.47 11.15 -26.11
N ALA A 441 -3.22 11.59 -26.12
CA ALA A 441 -2.30 11.21 -27.21
C ALA A 441 -2.02 9.71 -27.22
N VAL A 442 -1.77 9.10 -26.07
CA VAL A 442 -1.51 7.66 -26.04
C VAL A 442 -2.79 6.89 -26.37
N ALA A 443 -3.95 7.41 -25.97
CA ALA A 443 -5.23 6.79 -26.33
C ALA A 443 -5.48 6.86 -27.83
N MET A 444 -5.15 7.99 -28.48
CA MET A 444 -5.27 8.12 -29.92
C MET A 444 -4.37 7.13 -30.65
N LYS A 445 -3.14 6.96 -30.14
CA LYS A 445 -2.23 5.99 -30.73
C LYS A 445 -2.80 4.58 -30.60
N ALA A 446 -3.33 4.23 -29.43
CA ALA A 446 -3.94 2.92 -29.21
C ALA A 446 -5.12 2.71 -30.15
N ALA A 447 -5.97 3.73 -30.29
CA ALA A 447 -7.17 3.61 -31.11
C ALA A 447 -6.83 3.38 -32.59
N ALA A 448 -5.65 3.80 -33.02
CA ALA A 448 -5.21 3.64 -34.41
C ALA A 448 -4.57 2.28 -34.69
N GLU A 449 -4.36 1.47 -33.65
CA GLU A 449 -3.74 0.16 -33.83
C GLU A 449 -4.72 -0.91 -34.29
#